data_dcda48423ecde29a8f2e2b740330898b
#
_entry.id   dcda48423ecde29a8f2e2b740330898b
#
_cell.length_a   1.000
_cell.length_b   1.000
_cell.length_c   1.000
_cell.angle_alpha   90.00
_cell.angle_beta   90.00
_cell.angle_gamma   90.00
#
_symmetry.space_group_name_H-M   'P 1'
#
loop_
_entity.id
_entity.type
_entity.pdbx_description
1 polymer ?
#
loop_
_entity_poly.entity_id
_entity_poly.type
_entity_poly.pdbx_seq_one_letter_code
_entity_poly.pdbx_strand_id
1 'polypeptide(L)'
;MTNSDVLPWQSNVRYGGKCSDALFIDIDYADLMHRKRAVVLETPQLKELLGSSFEVSKSDKDILLLKSERYCQIGCDLRDLQALRHVLETLADLSQCPVLFVAEVSITYMDTESADRLLEWASSVGKAEFCLLEQIMPYGRGHPFAQTMLLHFDKLKTPPRSVRCYPTINDQSQRFKSRGWPSVRVWDLWDAWSCGEFVNVQERVALDDIEPFDEWEEFMLFARHYFVLHASAIGEEDVTKGKTGIQLVLQPTIQPYKVQPCHELSMQFTTLTGSIKRRFGALATLRDVEGRNFVLNMMGLGSNTREDRYDIYSLDGGAAFSPALPLTGPSPRMCFTVTDLGSYGILLAGGRGSPASALSDCWLLRNDHGQSWQSTWRLPLPLYRHSALRLAGTSLVLVAGGKISPSRISEYFFVLNPEKGWLQCRIAGDIPKPSFGSILCNSPVGSSDGKPTGLLCGGIETSGLLAQKKYQWTLDIASEHVSTFLTFYPNQLS
;
A
#
# COMPACT_ATOMS: atom_id res chain seq x y z
N MET A 1 -10.81 13.25 16.22
CA MET A 1 -11.78 12.15 16.38
C MET A 1 -11.07 10.90 15.90
N THR A 2 -10.89 9.94 16.77
CA THR A 2 -10.38 8.62 16.38
C THR A 2 -11.55 7.83 15.79
N ASN A 3 -11.30 7.02 14.75
CA ASN A 3 -12.35 6.22 14.10
C ASN A 3 -13.02 5.19 15.03
N SER A 4 -12.41 4.91 16.19
CA SER A 4 -13.00 4.10 17.26
C SER A 4 -14.35 4.60 17.76
N ASP A 5 -14.65 5.88 17.57
CA ASP A 5 -15.93 6.48 17.96
C ASP A 5 -17.14 5.90 17.22
N VAL A 6 -16.91 5.22 16.10
CA VAL A 6 -17.97 4.69 15.23
C VAL A 6 -18.19 3.19 15.39
N LEU A 7 -17.19 2.47 15.95
CA LEU A 7 -17.20 1.01 16.00
C LEU A 7 -18.45 0.38 16.67
N PRO A 8 -18.95 0.86 17.83
CA PRO A 8 -20.12 0.31 18.45
C PRO A 8 -21.39 0.45 17.60
N TRP A 9 -21.53 1.60 16.94
CA TRP A 9 -22.67 1.93 16.11
C TRP A 9 -22.67 1.16 14.79
N GLN A 10 -21.52 1.07 14.13
CA GLN A 10 -21.32 0.27 12.93
C GLN A 10 -21.55 -1.21 13.18
N SER A 11 -21.04 -1.74 14.29
CA SER A 11 -21.21 -3.14 14.65
C SER A 11 -22.67 -3.48 14.91
N ASN A 12 -23.42 -2.57 15.52
CA ASN A 12 -24.86 -2.78 15.74
C ASN A 12 -25.63 -2.81 14.41
N VAL A 13 -25.33 -1.90 13.48
CA VAL A 13 -26.00 -1.84 12.18
C VAL A 13 -25.54 -2.95 11.24
N ARG A 14 -24.24 -3.19 11.14
CA ARG A 14 -23.65 -4.11 10.16
C ARG A 14 -23.65 -5.57 10.61
N TYR A 15 -23.49 -5.82 11.91
CA TYR A 15 -23.34 -7.14 12.51
C TYR A 15 -24.34 -7.41 13.63
N GLY A 16 -25.43 -6.67 13.73
CA GLY A 16 -26.37 -6.69 14.83
C GLY A 16 -26.80 -8.11 15.28
N GLY A 17 -27.06 -8.99 14.31
CA GLY A 17 -27.41 -10.39 14.63
C GLY A 17 -26.25 -11.24 15.18
N LYS A 18 -24.99 -10.86 14.92
CA LYS A 18 -23.79 -11.55 15.43
C LYS A 18 -23.25 -10.98 16.73
N CYS A 19 -23.62 -9.73 17.03
CA CYS A 19 -23.19 -9.01 18.22
C CYS A 19 -24.35 -8.76 19.19
N SER A 20 -25.45 -9.55 19.12
CA SER A 20 -26.66 -9.35 19.93
C SER A 20 -26.36 -9.37 21.43
N ASP A 21 -25.42 -10.17 21.86
CA ASP A 21 -25.09 -10.40 23.28
C ASP A 21 -23.85 -9.62 23.75
N ALA A 22 -23.32 -8.73 22.88
CA ALA A 22 -22.15 -7.93 23.20
C ALA A 22 -22.52 -6.61 23.89
N LEU A 23 -21.83 -6.31 25.00
CA LEU A 23 -21.80 -5.00 25.62
C LEU A 23 -20.61 -4.22 25.07
N PHE A 24 -20.84 -3.09 24.41
CA PHE A 24 -19.82 -2.18 23.94
C PHE A 24 -19.53 -1.12 24.99
N ILE A 25 -18.26 -0.92 25.30
CA ILE A 25 -17.81 0.04 26.31
C ILE A 25 -16.79 0.99 25.66
N ASP A 26 -17.16 2.25 25.54
CA ASP A 26 -16.24 3.31 25.12
C ASP A 26 -15.53 3.89 26.33
N ILE A 27 -14.20 4.00 26.24
CA ILE A 27 -13.35 4.50 27.31
C ILE A 27 -12.40 5.55 26.75
N ASP A 28 -12.47 6.78 27.26
CA ASP A 28 -11.55 7.86 26.93
C ASP A 28 -11.51 8.88 28.09
N TYR A 29 -10.74 9.96 27.93
CA TYR A 29 -10.71 11.06 28.90
C TYR A 29 -12.10 11.63 29.16
N ALA A 30 -12.35 11.99 30.41
CA ALA A 30 -13.67 12.46 30.87
C ALA A 30 -14.24 13.59 30.00
N ASP A 31 -13.43 14.61 29.68
CA ASP A 31 -13.87 15.75 28.86
C ASP A 31 -14.33 15.34 27.46
N LEU A 32 -13.64 14.38 26.83
CA LEU A 32 -14.02 13.88 25.53
C LEU A 32 -15.31 13.05 25.61
N MET A 33 -15.40 12.20 26.63
CA MET A 33 -16.58 11.35 26.84
C MET A 33 -17.82 12.15 27.21
N HIS A 34 -17.70 13.26 27.93
CA HIS A 34 -18.83 14.20 28.16
C HIS A 34 -19.33 14.80 26.85
N ARG A 35 -18.44 15.22 25.96
CA ARG A 35 -18.83 15.74 24.63
C ARG A 35 -19.48 14.65 23.78
N LYS A 36 -18.93 13.45 23.76
CA LYS A 36 -19.49 12.32 23.02
C LYS A 36 -20.88 11.95 23.56
N ARG A 37 -21.05 11.94 24.88
CA ARG A 37 -22.35 11.71 25.52
C ARG A 37 -23.40 12.73 25.04
N ALA A 38 -23.05 14.01 25.00
CA ALA A 38 -23.94 15.05 24.52
C ALA A 38 -24.39 14.78 23.06
N VAL A 39 -23.43 14.48 22.16
CA VAL A 39 -23.72 14.15 20.76
C VAL A 39 -24.64 12.94 20.65
N VAL A 40 -24.39 11.90 21.42
CA VAL A 40 -25.23 10.67 21.41
C VAL A 40 -26.65 10.97 21.85
N LEU A 41 -26.83 11.77 22.90
CA LEU A 41 -28.17 12.10 23.45
C LEU A 41 -28.94 13.12 22.58
N GLU A 42 -28.24 14.00 21.88
CA GLU A 42 -28.82 15.03 21.02
C GLU A 42 -29.15 14.51 19.60
N THR A 43 -28.50 13.42 19.18
CA THR A 43 -28.71 12.82 17.85
C THR A 43 -29.79 11.74 17.93
N PRO A 44 -31.01 11.93 17.37
CA PRO A 44 -32.12 10.99 17.52
C PRO A 44 -31.79 9.56 17.09
N GLN A 45 -31.06 9.40 15.96
CA GLN A 45 -30.67 8.11 15.42
C GLN A 45 -29.72 7.34 16.35
N LEU A 46 -28.80 8.04 17.04
CA LEU A 46 -27.87 7.42 18.00
C LEU A 46 -28.58 7.11 19.31
N LYS A 47 -29.43 8.02 19.75
CA LYS A 47 -30.22 7.83 20.97
C LYS A 47 -31.18 6.63 20.88
N GLU A 48 -31.77 6.41 19.72
CA GLU A 48 -32.66 5.25 19.46
C GLU A 48 -31.89 3.92 19.64
N LEU A 49 -30.63 3.87 19.27
CA LEU A 49 -29.77 2.68 19.43
C LEU A 49 -29.45 2.35 20.89
N LEU A 50 -29.64 3.27 21.83
CA LEU A 50 -29.51 3.00 23.27
C LEU A 50 -30.63 2.12 23.81
N GLY A 51 -31.72 1.99 23.09
CA GLY A 51 -32.92 1.26 23.52
C GLY A 51 -33.86 2.09 24.40
N SER A 52 -34.88 1.43 24.97
CA SER A 52 -35.92 2.08 25.77
C SER A 52 -35.47 2.41 27.20
N SER A 53 -34.41 1.83 27.67
CA SER A 53 -33.92 2.00 29.06
C SER A 53 -32.43 2.27 29.07
N PHE A 54 -32.04 3.48 29.47
CA PHE A 54 -30.64 3.84 29.70
C PHE A 54 -30.54 4.85 30.85
N GLU A 55 -29.38 4.82 31.51
CA GLU A 55 -29.06 5.70 32.62
C GLU A 55 -27.98 6.69 32.21
N VAL A 56 -28.15 7.94 32.61
CA VAL A 56 -27.18 9.03 32.39
C VAL A 56 -26.73 9.54 33.74
N SER A 57 -25.42 9.57 33.97
CA SER A 57 -24.88 10.14 35.20
C SER A 57 -25.30 11.61 35.35
N LYS A 58 -25.65 11.96 36.58
CA LYS A 58 -26.02 13.33 36.99
C LYS A 58 -24.83 14.14 37.48
N SER A 59 -23.71 13.50 37.73
CA SER A 59 -22.50 14.12 38.24
C SER A 59 -21.38 14.06 37.22
N ASP A 60 -20.72 15.20 36.97
CA ASP A 60 -19.54 15.25 36.11
C ASP A 60 -18.29 14.57 36.72
N LYS A 61 -18.41 14.16 37.97
CA LYS A 61 -17.33 13.41 38.68
C LYS A 61 -17.47 11.91 38.54
N ASP A 62 -18.60 11.42 38.04
CA ASP A 62 -18.81 10.00 37.85
C ASP A 62 -17.98 9.48 36.70
N ILE A 63 -17.36 8.34 36.87
CA ILE A 63 -16.56 7.70 35.82
C ILE A 63 -17.47 7.03 34.78
N LEU A 64 -18.56 6.38 35.22
CA LEU A 64 -19.58 5.80 34.34
C LEU A 64 -20.57 6.91 33.93
N LEU A 65 -20.49 7.38 32.71
CA LEU A 65 -21.23 8.54 32.23
C LEU A 65 -22.59 8.21 31.61
N LEU A 66 -22.65 7.06 30.94
CA LEU A 66 -23.87 6.54 30.31
C LEU A 66 -23.85 5.01 30.37
N LYS A 67 -25.00 4.42 30.69
CA LYS A 67 -25.18 2.98 30.71
C LYS A 67 -26.49 2.61 30.02
N SER A 68 -26.43 1.76 29.03
CA SER A 68 -27.57 1.09 28.45
C SER A 68 -27.36 -0.42 28.42
N GLU A 69 -28.31 -1.18 27.93
CA GLU A 69 -28.20 -2.64 27.86
C GLU A 69 -27.00 -3.12 27.04
N ARG A 70 -26.65 -2.38 25.97
CA ARG A 70 -25.62 -2.79 25.00
C ARG A 70 -24.48 -1.80 24.82
N TYR A 71 -24.55 -0.64 25.47
CA TYR A 71 -23.55 0.39 25.31
C TYR A 71 -23.33 1.18 26.58
N CYS A 72 -22.06 1.36 26.95
CA CYS A 72 -21.64 2.18 28.09
C CYS A 72 -20.56 3.18 27.68
N GLN A 73 -20.51 4.30 28.40
CA GLN A 73 -19.47 5.31 28.26
C GLN A 73 -18.75 5.52 29.60
N ILE A 74 -17.43 5.41 29.58
CA ILE A 74 -16.55 5.58 30.72
C ILE A 74 -15.60 6.74 30.46
N GLY A 75 -15.62 7.76 31.31
CA GLY A 75 -14.67 8.86 31.33
C GLY A 75 -13.55 8.57 32.32
N CYS A 76 -12.45 7.96 31.87
CA CYS A 76 -11.34 7.54 32.74
C CYS A 76 -9.98 7.74 32.06
N ASP A 77 -9.00 8.16 32.86
CA ASP A 77 -7.60 8.10 32.41
C ASP A 77 -7.12 6.65 32.44
N LEU A 78 -6.69 6.11 31.30
CA LEU A 78 -6.22 4.72 31.17
C LEU A 78 -4.95 4.41 32.02
N ARG A 79 -4.34 5.41 32.63
CA ARG A 79 -3.27 5.23 33.62
C ARG A 79 -3.79 4.84 35.02
N ASP A 80 -5.05 5.14 35.30
CA ASP A 80 -5.74 4.75 36.54
C ASP A 80 -6.44 3.40 36.34
N LEU A 81 -5.65 2.33 36.34
CA LEU A 81 -6.13 0.96 36.15
C LEU A 81 -7.03 0.48 37.27
N GLN A 82 -6.89 1.04 38.48
CA GLN A 82 -7.72 0.67 39.62
C GLN A 82 -9.15 1.20 39.44
N ALA A 83 -9.29 2.47 39.10
CA ALA A 83 -10.60 3.05 38.79
C ALA A 83 -11.26 2.37 37.61
N LEU A 84 -10.50 2.11 36.54
CA LEU A 84 -10.99 1.40 35.34
C LEU A 84 -11.51 0.01 35.69
N ARG A 85 -10.72 -0.80 36.43
CA ARG A 85 -11.11 -2.14 36.88
C ARG A 85 -12.39 -2.10 37.67
N HIS A 86 -12.47 -1.22 38.67
CA HIS A 86 -13.64 -1.09 39.55
C HIS A 86 -14.93 -0.83 38.76
N VAL A 87 -14.88 0.09 37.79
CA VAL A 87 -16.07 0.40 36.96
C VAL A 87 -16.44 -0.77 36.07
N LEU A 88 -15.47 -1.41 35.40
CA LEU A 88 -15.75 -2.57 34.55
C LEU A 88 -16.36 -3.76 35.35
N GLU A 89 -15.90 -4.01 36.55
CA GLU A 89 -16.47 -5.05 37.44
C GLU A 89 -17.91 -4.73 37.86
N THR A 90 -18.36 -3.47 37.82
CA THR A 90 -19.78 -3.12 38.04
C THR A 90 -20.65 -3.40 36.84
N LEU A 91 -20.06 -3.51 35.64
CA LEU A 91 -20.76 -3.71 34.39
C LEU A 91 -20.88 -5.19 34.00
N ALA A 92 -19.85 -5.97 34.26
CA ALA A 92 -19.79 -7.39 33.89
C ALA A 92 -18.90 -8.17 34.83
N ASP A 93 -19.17 -9.48 34.96
CA ASP A 93 -18.24 -10.41 35.61
C ASP A 93 -17.10 -10.73 34.64
N LEU A 94 -16.01 -10.00 34.80
CA LEU A 94 -14.83 -10.10 33.90
C LEU A 94 -14.18 -11.50 33.98
N SER A 95 -14.44 -12.31 35.01
CA SER A 95 -13.89 -13.66 35.12
C SER A 95 -14.62 -14.65 34.21
N GLN A 96 -15.89 -14.40 33.90
CA GLN A 96 -16.76 -15.28 33.13
C GLN A 96 -16.96 -14.82 31.70
N CYS A 97 -16.94 -13.52 31.46
CA CYS A 97 -17.15 -12.94 30.12
C CYS A 97 -15.87 -12.93 29.27
N PRO A 98 -15.92 -13.32 28.01
CA PRO A 98 -14.86 -12.98 27.06
C PRO A 98 -14.77 -11.45 26.90
N VAL A 99 -13.56 -10.90 26.94
CA VAL A 99 -13.33 -9.47 26.82
C VAL A 99 -12.44 -9.20 25.62
N LEU A 100 -12.91 -8.37 24.69
CA LEU A 100 -12.10 -7.88 23.57
C LEU A 100 -11.74 -6.41 23.80
N PHE A 101 -10.46 -6.14 24.00
CA PHE A 101 -9.92 -4.79 23.99
C PHE A 101 -9.61 -4.36 22.56
N VAL A 102 -10.08 -3.18 22.18
CA VAL A 102 -9.79 -2.58 20.86
C VAL A 102 -9.16 -1.22 21.07
N ALA A 103 -7.97 -1.02 20.54
CA ALA A 103 -7.28 0.26 20.57
C ALA A 103 -6.88 0.66 19.13
N GLU A 104 -7.50 1.73 18.62
CA GLU A 104 -7.23 2.26 17.30
C GLU A 104 -6.51 3.61 17.43
N VAL A 105 -5.19 3.59 17.18
CA VAL A 105 -4.32 4.77 17.20
C VAL A 105 -4.53 5.60 18.48
N SER A 106 -4.55 4.93 19.63
CA SER A 106 -4.85 5.55 20.93
C SER A 106 -3.71 5.41 21.94
N ILE A 107 -3.33 4.18 22.29
CA ILE A 107 -2.31 3.91 23.33
C ILE A 107 -0.90 4.29 22.88
N THR A 108 -0.66 4.48 21.57
CA THR A 108 0.61 4.99 21.03
C THR A 108 0.98 6.38 21.58
N TYR A 109 -0.01 7.17 21.99
CA TYR A 109 0.21 8.53 22.52
C TYR A 109 0.48 8.55 24.04
N MET A 110 0.18 7.46 24.73
CA MET A 110 0.50 7.32 26.15
C MET A 110 2.02 7.25 26.37
N ASP A 111 2.49 7.59 27.56
CA ASP A 111 3.84 7.20 27.91
C ASP A 111 3.96 5.66 27.86
N THR A 112 5.10 5.19 27.37
CA THR A 112 5.28 3.78 27.03
C THR A 112 5.11 2.87 28.24
N GLU A 113 5.55 3.30 29.43
CA GLU A 113 5.43 2.53 30.66
C GLU A 113 3.96 2.36 31.09
N SER A 114 3.17 3.41 31.02
CA SER A 114 1.74 3.33 31.34
C SER A 114 0.97 2.51 30.31
N ALA A 115 1.29 2.63 29.03
CA ALA A 115 0.71 1.79 27.98
C ALA A 115 1.05 0.30 28.22
N ASP A 116 2.28 0.00 28.60
CA ASP A 116 2.73 -1.36 28.89
C ASP A 116 2.03 -1.95 30.14
N ARG A 117 1.82 -1.14 31.18
CA ARG A 117 1.02 -1.55 32.34
C ARG A 117 -0.43 -1.83 32.00
N LEU A 118 -1.01 -1.03 31.09
CA LEU A 118 -2.36 -1.29 30.59
C LEU A 118 -2.43 -2.63 29.84
N LEU A 119 -1.46 -2.93 28.98
CA LEU A 119 -1.40 -4.21 28.26
C LEU A 119 -1.25 -5.40 29.21
N GLU A 120 -0.39 -5.28 30.22
CA GLU A 120 -0.19 -6.31 31.25
C GLU A 120 -1.45 -6.53 32.08
N TRP A 121 -2.10 -5.45 32.52
CA TRP A 121 -3.38 -5.54 33.21
C TRP A 121 -4.47 -6.18 32.34
N ALA A 122 -4.59 -5.77 31.10
CA ALA A 122 -5.59 -6.32 30.16
C ALA A 122 -5.40 -7.84 29.94
N SER A 123 -4.16 -8.34 29.88
CA SER A 123 -3.88 -9.77 29.76
C SER A 123 -4.32 -10.58 30.98
N SER A 124 -4.44 -9.93 32.15
CA SER A 124 -4.90 -10.57 33.40
C SER A 124 -6.43 -10.63 33.54
N VAL A 125 -7.17 -10.04 32.58
CA VAL A 125 -8.63 -9.98 32.62
C VAL A 125 -9.22 -11.23 31.96
N GLY A 126 -9.35 -12.32 32.71
CA GLY A 126 -10.10 -13.51 32.31
C GLY A 126 -9.74 -14.06 30.90
N LYS A 127 -10.74 -14.20 30.05
CA LYS A 127 -10.59 -14.62 28.63
C LYS A 127 -10.43 -13.40 27.74
N ALA A 128 -9.28 -12.72 27.87
CA ALA A 128 -9.03 -11.47 27.15
C ALA A 128 -8.43 -11.70 25.76
N GLU A 129 -8.88 -10.88 24.84
CA GLU A 129 -8.29 -10.66 23.52
C GLU A 129 -7.99 -9.16 23.33
N PHE A 130 -7.00 -8.83 22.52
CA PHE A 130 -6.61 -7.46 22.24
C PHE A 130 -6.42 -7.26 20.73
N CYS A 131 -7.10 -6.27 20.18
CA CYS A 131 -6.88 -5.80 18.82
C CYS A 131 -6.28 -4.38 18.85
N LEU A 132 -5.17 -4.19 18.16
CA LEU A 132 -4.45 -2.93 18.12
C LEU A 132 -4.16 -2.51 16.69
N LEU A 133 -4.42 -1.23 16.37
CA LEU A 133 -3.97 -0.57 15.16
C LEU A 133 -3.10 0.63 15.56
N GLU A 134 -1.83 0.65 15.19
CA GLU A 134 -0.89 1.74 15.49
C GLU A 134 0.18 1.90 14.41
N GLN A 135 1.02 2.94 14.58
CA GLN A 135 2.16 3.21 13.71
C GLN A 135 3.38 2.34 14.05
N ILE A 136 4.16 2.04 13.02
CA ILE A 136 5.50 1.47 13.11
C ILE A 136 6.48 2.21 12.19
N MET A 137 7.76 1.94 12.35
CA MET A 137 8.84 2.52 11.53
C MET A 137 9.76 1.42 11.01
N PRO A 138 9.28 0.57 10.09
CA PRO A 138 9.98 -0.64 9.67
C PRO A 138 11.33 -0.36 9.02
N TYR A 139 11.50 0.83 8.45
CA TYR A 139 12.75 1.27 7.79
C TYR A 139 13.53 2.29 8.65
N GLY A 140 13.18 2.42 9.93
CA GLY A 140 13.79 3.35 10.86
C GLY A 140 13.30 4.79 10.71
N ARG A 141 13.64 5.61 11.72
CA ARG A 141 13.21 7.02 11.81
C ARG A 141 13.83 7.93 10.73
N GLY A 142 14.94 7.51 10.12
CA GLY A 142 15.60 8.24 9.03
C GLY A 142 14.91 8.10 7.67
N HIS A 143 13.96 7.18 7.52
CA HIS A 143 13.23 7.03 6.27
C HIS A 143 12.38 8.28 5.98
N PRO A 144 12.35 8.79 4.73
CA PRO A 144 11.67 10.05 4.39
C PRO A 144 10.19 10.10 4.80
N PHE A 145 9.46 9.01 4.62
CA PHE A 145 8.06 8.93 5.04
C PHE A 145 7.93 9.00 6.57
N ALA A 146 8.76 8.24 7.32
CA ALA A 146 8.76 8.27 8.77
C ALA A 146 9.07 9.66 9.32
N GLN A 147 10.04 10.37 8.73
CA GLN A 147 10.35 11.76 9.09
C GLN A 147 9.16 12.69 8.86
N THR A 148 8.49 12.58 7.70
CA THR A 148 7.31 13.39 7.38
C THR A 148 6.17 13.10 8.35
N MET A 149 5.92 11.82 8.66
CA MET A 149 4.90 11.38 9.62
C MET A 149 5.19 11.93 11.02
N LEU A 150 6.41 11.80 11.52
CA LEU A 150 6.80 12.31 12.84
C LEU A 150 6.67 13.83 12.93
N LEU A 151 7.12 14.56 11.91
CA LEU A 151 6.97 16.02 11.84
C LEU A 151 5.50 16.46 11.85
N HIS A 152 4.62 15.68 11.21
CA HIS A 152 3.18 15.94 11.23
C HIS A 152 2.62 15.81 12.65
N PHE A 153 2.91 14.71 13.33
CA PHE A 153 2.46 14.49 14.71
C PHE A 153 3.08 15.47 15.70
N ASP A 154 4.33 15.89 15.51
CA ASP A 154 4.96 16.93 16.33
C ASP A 154 4.25 18.30 16.19
N LYS A 155 3.82 18.67 14.97
CA LYS A 155 2.99 19.86 14.74
C LYS A 155 1.65 19.81 15.48
N LEU A 156 1.05 18.60 15.53
CA LEU A 156 -0.21 18.38 16.26
C LEU A 156 0.00 18.28 17.78
N LYS A 157 1.24 18.27 18.27
CA LYS A 157 1.61 18.03 19.68
C LYS A 157 1.14 16.68 20.22
N THR A 158 1.01 15.70 19.34
CA THR A 158 0.60 14.32 19.64
C THR A 158 1.62 13.32 19.12
N PRO A 159 2.88 13.33 19.58
CA PRO A 159 3.90 12.44 19.06
C PRO A 159 3.55 10.98 19.40
N PRO A 160 3.62 10.05 18.42
CA PRO A 160 3.46 8.62 18.71
C PRO A 160 4.69 8.15 19.50
N ARG A 161 4.47 7.77 20.76
CA ARG A 161 5.56 7.45 21.69
C ARG A 161 6.03 6.01 21.56
N SER A 162 5.11 5.09 21.28
CA SER A 162 5.39 3.66 21.16
C SER A 162 6.43 3.34 20.08
N VAL A 163 6.45 4.07 18.96
CA VAL A 163 7.39 3.84 17.84
C VAL A 163 8.87 4.12 18.19
N ARG A 164 9.13 4.76 19.35
CA ARG A 164 10.50 4.97 19.84
C ARG A 164 11.09 3.72 20.46
N CYS A 165 10.25 2.96 21.16
CA CYS A 165 10.64 1.75 21.89
C CYS A 165 10.37 0.48 21.09
N TYR A 166 9.30 0.50 20.28
CA TYR A 166 8.79 -0.66 19.54
C TYR A 166 8.57 -0.30 18.06
N PRO A 167 9.64 -0.01 17.28
CA PRO A 167 9.53 0.49 15.91
C PRO A 167 9.11 -0.54 14.88
N THR A 168 9.27 -1.85 15.14
CA THR A 168 9.03 -2.91 14.16
C THR A 168 7.91 -3.86 14.59
N ILE A 169 7.39 -4.64 13.64
CA ILE A 169 6.43 -5.73 13.90
C ILE A 169 6.96 -6.70 14.96
N ASN A 170 8.24 -7.06 14.88
CA ASN A 170 8.86 -7.97 15.85
C ASN A 170 8.89 -7.36 17.25
N ASP A 171 9.24 -6.07 17.36
CA ASP A 171 9.25 -5.38 18.65
C ASP A 171 7.86 -5.34 19.28
N GLN A 172 6.81 -5.05 18.48
CA GLN A 172 5.43 -5.07 18.95
C GLN A 172 4.99 -6.48 19.38
N SER A 173 5.35 -7.51 18.62
CA SER A 173 5.09 -8.90 19.02
C SER A 173 5.75 -9.26 20.36
N GLN A 174 7.01 -8.90 20.54
CA GLN A 174 7.73 -9.15 21.81
C GLN A 174 7.18 -8.31 22.95
N ARG A 175 6.76 -7.06 22.72
CA ARG A 175 6.08 -6.19 23.67
C ARG A 175 4.88 -6.91 24.30
N PHE A 176 3.98 -7.43 23.46
CA PHE A 176 2.79 -8.13 23.94
C PHE A 176 3.12 -9.45 24.64
N LYS A 177 3.99 -10.27 24.06
CA LYS A 177 4.42 -11.55 24.67
C LYS A 177 5.01 -11.35 26.07
N SER A 178 5.83 -10.32 26.23
CA SER A 178 6.43 -10.00 27.54
C SER A 178 5.43 -9.42 28.57
N ARG A 179 4.21 -9.09 28.15
CA ARG A 179 3.12 -8.53 28.97
C ARG A 179 1.96 -9.52 29.18
N GLY A 180 2.23 -10.83 29.07
CA GLY A 180 1.25 -11.86 29.40
C GLY A 180 0.32 -12.30 28.28
N TRP A 181 0.66 -12.01 27.00
CA TRP A 181 -0.09 -12.45 25.84
C TRP A 181 0.63 -13.61 25.15
N PRO A 182 0.28 -14.89 25.42
CA PRO A 182 0.99 -16.04 24.84
C PRO A 182 0.80 -16.20 23.34
N SER A 183 -0.35 -15.82 22.79
CA SER A 183 -0.63 -15.85 21.35
C SER A 183 -0.68 -14.42 20.82
N VAL A 184 0.20 -14.11 19.86
CA VAL A 184 0.30 -12.77 19.25
C VAL A 184 0.53 -12.90 17.75
N ARG A 185 -0.36 -12.29 16.96
CA ARG A 185 -0.25 -12.19 15.50
C ARG A 185 -0.21 -10.73 15.09
N VAL A 186 0.71 -10.38 14.19
CA VAL A 186 0.92 -9.00 13.77
C VAL A 186 1.09 -8.96 12.26
N TRP A 187 0.45 -8.00 11.61
CA TRP A 187 0.58 -7.71 10.18
C TRP A 187 0.79 -6.22 10.01
N ASP A 188 1.62 -5.78 9.08
CA ASP A 188 1.47 -4.41 8.61
C ASP A 188 0.16 -4.28 7.80
N LEU A 189 -0.35 -3.06 7.63
CA LEU A 189 -1.62 -2.87 6.93
C LEU A 189 -1.54 -3.26 5.45
N TRP A 190 -0.36 -3.20 4.84
CA TRP A 190 -0.21 -3.66 3.46
C TRP A 190 -0.30 -5.18 3.35
N ASP A 191 0.34 -5.90 4.25
CA ASP A 191 0.23 -7.36 4.30
C ASP A 191 -1.20 -7.79 4.64
N ALA A 192 -1.87 -7.14 5.59
CA ALA A 192 -3.28 -7.36 5.89
C ALA A 192 -4.19 -7.06 4.69
N TRP A 193 -3.96 -5.95 4.00
CA TRP A 193 -4.69 -5.59 2.78
C TRP A 193 -4.46 -6.60 1.66
N SER A 194 -3.22 -7.06 1.46
CA SER A 194 -2.84 -7.96 0.37
C SER A 194 -3.24 -9.42 0.62
N CYS A 195 -3.53 -9.78 1.87
CA CYS A 195 -4.00 -11.09 2.27
C CYS A 195 -5.51 -11.20 2.03
N GLY A 196 -5.95 -12.19 1.25
CA GLY A 196 -7.38 -12.42 0.99
C GLY A 196 -8.21 -12.84 2.21
N GLU A 197 -7.58 -13.00 3.36
CA GLU A 197 -8.20 -13.34 4.64
C GLU A 197 -8.97 -12.16 5.25
N PHE A 198 -8.40 -10.94 5.19
CA PHE A 198 -9.03 -9.73 5.74
C PHE A 198 -10.01 -9.06 4.78
N VAL A 199 -9.65 -9.00 3.52
CA VAL A 199 -10.48 -8.43 2.46
C VAL A 199 -10.48 -9.40 1.28
N ASN A 200 -11.58 -10.09 1.07
CA ASN A 200 -11.70 -11.05 -0.03
C ASN A 200 -11.86 -10.35 -1.39
N VAL A 201 -11.80 -11.13 -2.47
CA VAL A 201 -11.85 -10.58 -3.84
C VAL A 201 -13.16 -9.84 -4.13
N GLN A 202 -14.30 -10.37 -3.64
CA GLN A 202 -15.61 -9.76 -3.85
C GLN A 202 -15.73 -8.41 -3.13
N GLU A 203 -15.19 -8.31 -1.90
CA GLU A 203 -15.15 -7.06 -1.15
C GLU A 203 -14.27 -6.01 -1.84
N ARG A 204 -13.13 -6.41 -2.44
CA ARG A 204 -12.27 -5.49 -3.20
C ARG A 204 -12.99 -4.94 -4.42
N VAL A 205 -13.66 -5.79 -5.18
CA VAL A 205 -14.45 -5.36 -6.33
C VAL A 205 -15.55 -4.39 -5.89
N ALA A 206 -16.24 -4.69 -4.80
CA ALA A 206 -17.27 -3.80 -4.27
C ALA A 206 -16.72 -2.45 -3.80
N LEU A 207 -15.51 -2.40 -3.24
CA LEU A 207 -14.83 -1.15 -2.89
C LEU A 207 -14.42 -0.34 -4.12
N ASP A 208 -13.91 -1.00 -5.16
CA ASP A 208 -13.56 -0.34 -6.42
C ASP A 208 -14.79 0.20 -7.16
N ASP A 209 -15.95 -0.42 -7.00
CA ASP A 209 -17.22 0.06 -7.55
C ASP A 209 -17.73 1.34 -6.83
N ILE A 210 -17.39 1.51 -5.55
CA ILE A 210 -17.72 2.73 -4.79
C ILE A 210 -16.78 3.86 -5.21
N GLU A 211 -15.48 3.63 -5.13
CA GLU A 211 -14.44 4.59 -5.50
C GLU A 211 -13.22 3.85 -6.05
N PRO A 212 -12.97 3.92 -7.36
CA PRO A 212 -11.80 3.29 -7.97
C PRO A 212 -10.51 3.87 -7.41
N PHE A 213 -9.75 3.06 -6.72
CA PHE A 213 -8.52 3.48 -6.06
C PHE A 213 -7.30 3.27 -6.97
N ASP A 214 -6.45 4.27 -7.04
CA ASP A 214 -5.32 4.27 -7.98
C ASP A 214 -3.99 4.80 -7.41
N GLU A 215 -3.98 5.23 -6.16
CA GLU A 215 -2.77 5.72 -5.47
C GLU A 215 -2.07 4.61 -4.68
N TRP A 216 -1.85 3.48 -5.35
CA TRP A 216 -1.35 2.25 -4.71
C TRP A 216 0.04 2.39 -4.10
N GLU A 217 0.93 3.19 -4.71
CA GLU A 217 2.28 3.38 -4.19
C GLU A 217 2.30 4.19 -2.91
N GLU A 218 1.49 5.24 -2.84
CA GLU A 218 1.30 6.02 -1.62
C GLU A 218 0.60 5.20 -0.54
N PHE A 219 -0.44 4.47 -0.92
CA PHE A 219 -1.16 3.60 -0.01
C PHE A 219 -0.25 2.50 0.56
N MET A 220 0.53 1.83 -0.29
CA MET A 220 1.48 0.82 0.15
C MET A 220 2.51 1.42 1.13
N LEU A 221 3.06 2.59 0.79
CA LEU A 221 4.03 3.26 1.64
C LEU A 221 3.43 3.66 3.00
N PHE A 222 2.21 4.19 2.99
CA PHE A 222 1.45 4.49 4.20
C PHE A 222 1.16 3.21 5.00
N ALA A 223 0.59 2.20 4.35
CA ALA A 223 0.15 0.96 4.97
C ALA A 223 1.30 0.17 5.61
N ARG A 224 2.52 0.23 5.05
CA ARG A 224 3.72 -0.35 5.66
C ARG A 224 4.18 0.35 6.95
N HIS A 225 3.69 1.57 7.22
CA HIS A 225 4.01 2.30 8.45
C HIS A 225 2.91 2.21 9.52
N TYR A 226 1.92 1.33 9.30
CA TYR A 226 0.90 0.97 10.27
C TYR A 226 0.81 -0.55 10.39
N PHE A 227 0.38 -1.04 11.54
CA PHE A 227 0.19 -2.46 11.79
C PHE A 227 -1.13 -2.75 12.49
N VAL A 228 -1.65 -3.93 12.25
CA VAL A 228 -2.73 -4.54 13.02
C VAL A 228 -2.15 -5.69 13.83
N LEU A 229 -2.50 -5.73 15.10
CA LEU A 229 -2.12 -6.80 15.99
C LEU A 229 -3.37 -7.43 16.61
N HIS A 230 -3.38 -8.75 16.69
CA HIS A 230 -4.31 -9.52 17.49
C HIS A 230 -3.54 -10.35 18.51
N ALA A 231 -3.90 -10.22 19.78
CA ALA A 231 -3.32 -10.98 20.88
C ALA A 231 -4.41 -11.68 21.66
N SER A 232 -4.14 -12.90 22.17
CA SER A 232 -5.01 -13.65 23.04
C SER A 232 -4.25 -14.00 24.33
N ALA A 233 -4.91 -13.81 25.47
CA ALA A 233 -4.42 -14.25 26.78
C ALA A 233 -4.60 -15.76 26.99
N ILE A 234 -5.34 -16.43 26.11
CA ILE A 234 -5.54 -17.89 26.11
C ILE A 234 -4.51 -18.50 25.16
N GLY A 235 -3.74 -19.48 25.62
CA GLY A 235 -2.78 -20.20 24.78
C GLY A 235 -3.49 -21.04 23.71
N GLU A 236 -2.80 -21.27 22.58
CA GLU A 236 -3.35 -22.04 21.45
C GLU A 236 -3.77 -23.48 21.81
N GLU A 237 -3.24 -24.07 22.87
CA GLU A 237 -3.58 -25.42 23.30
C GLU A 237 -5.03 -25.56 23.81
N ASP A 238 -5.66 -24.49 24.29
CA ASP A 238 -7.05 -24.50 24.75
C ASP A 238 -8.06 -24.22 23.63
N VAL A 239 -7.65 -23.68 22.51
CA VAL A 239 -8.53 -23.31 21.39
C VAL A 239 -8.88 -24.53 20.53
N THR A 240 -8.07 -25.60 20.53
CA THR A 240 -8.27 -26.80 19.70
C THR A 240 -9.47 -27.65 20.11
N LYS A 241 -10.10 -27.39 21.26
CA LYS A 241 -11.32 -28.09 21.71
C LYS A 241 -12.64 -27.46 21.26
N GLY A 242 -12.62 -26.29 20.68
CA GLY A 242 -13.79 -25.56 20.17
C GLY A 242 -13.67 -25.28 18.68
N LYS A 243 -14.21 -26.16 17.86
CA LYS A 243 -14.60 -26.08 16.44
C LYS A 243 -14.03 -24.95 15.56
N THR A 244 -13.36 -25.40 14.48
CA THR A 244 -13.09 -24.72 13.21
C THR A 244 -12.32 -23.41 13.29
N GLY A 245 -11.08 -23.51 13.75
CA GLY A 245 -10.07 -22.52 13.43
C GLY A 245 -9.67 -22.66 11.96
N ILE A 246 -9.82 -21.60 11.19
CA ILE A 246 -9.13 -21.47 9.91
C ILE A 246 -7.65 -21.60 10.24
N GLN A 247 -7.04 -22.64 9.73
CA GLN A 247 -5.61 -22.88 9.91
C GLN A 247 -4.89 -21.81 9.09
N LEU A 248 -4.48 -20.74 9.75
CA LEU A 248 -3.62 -19.70 9.17
C LEU A 248 -2.33 -20.40 8.74
N VAL A 249 -2.09 -20.42 7.45
CA VAL A 249 -0.80 -20.79 6.90
C VAL A 249 0.23 -19.85 7.53
N LEU A 250 1.02 -20.39 8.44
CA LEU A 250 2.17 -19.70 9.02
C LEU A 250 2.93 -19.03 7.86
N GLN A 251 3.15 -17.73 7.98
CA GLN A 251 4.06 -17.03 7.08
C GLN A 251 5.32 -17.87 6.95
N PRO A 252 5.84 -18.10 5.75
CA PRO A 252 7.14 -18.70 5.63
C PRO A 252 8.08 -17.84 6.45
N THR A 253 8.67 -18.41 7.47
CA THR A 253 9.73 -17.79 8.25
C THR A 253 10.81 -17.47 7.22
N ILE A 254 10.86 -16.23 6.77
CA ILE A 254 11.98 -15.77 5.96
C ILE A 254 13.16 -15.88 6.91
N GLN A 255 13.88 -16.98 6.81
CA GLN A 255 15.16 -17.10 7.48
C GLN A 255 15.98 -15.90 7.01
N PRO A 256 16.55 -15.10 7.92
CA PRO A 256 17.40 -14.00 7.51
C PRO A 256 18.45 -14.63 6.57
N TYR A 257 18.40 -14.23 5.32
CA TYR A 257 19.45 -14.57 4.37
C TYR A 257 20.77 -14.23 5.04
N LYS A 258 21.60 -15.21 5.33
CA LYS A 258 22.99 -14.96 5.65
C LYS A 258 23.60 -14.37 4.39
N VAL A 259 23.58 -13.03 4.33
CA VAL A 259 24.32 -12.29 3.31
C VAL A 259 25.77 -12.74 3.48
N GLN A 260 26.25 -13.56 2.56
CA GLN A 260 27.68 -13.77 2.48
C GLN A 260 28.32 -12.39 2.28
N PRO A 261 29.43 -12.05 2.94
CA PRO A 261 30.07 -10.77 2.75
C PRO A 261 30.43 -10.65 1.27
N CYS A 262 29.57 -9.96 0.51
CA CYS A 262 29.88 -9.51 -0.82
C CYS A 262 30.98 -8.44 -0.67
N HIS A 263 31.86 -8.35 -1.63
CA HIS A 263 32.82 -7.26 -1.75
C HIS A 263 32.11 -5.94 -1.45
N GLU A 264 32.72 -5.10 -0.60
CA GLU A 264 32.16 -3.79 -0.23
C GLU A 264 31.86 -2.99 -1.51
N LEU A 265 30.58 -2.87 -1.85
CA LEU A 265 30.12 -1.95 -2.88
C LEU A 265 29.98 -0.58 -2.23
N SER A 266 30.90 0.32 -2.57
CA SER A 266 30.82 1.72 -2.18
C SER A 266 29.86 2.43 -3.13
N MET A 267 28.77 2.98 -2.60
CA MET A 267 27.85 3.85 -3.34
C MET A 267 28.00 5.30 -2.85
N GLN A 268 28.27 6.20 -3.79
CA GLN A 268 28.26 7.64 -3.50
C GLN A 268 26.93 8.23 -3.94
N PHE A 269 26.28 8.96 -3.04
CA PHE A 269 25.07 9.70 -3.32
C PHE A 269 25.37 11.21 -3.35
N THR A 270 25.01 11.87 -4.45
CA THR A 270 25.15 13.32 -4.57
C THR A 270 23.75 13.93 -4.67
N THR A 271 23.44 14.87 -3.77
CA THR A 271 22.18 15.61 -3.83
C THR A 271 22.27 16.67 -4.93
N LEU A 272 21.37 16.61 -5.89
CA LEU A 272 21.25 17.61 -6.94
C LEU A 272 20.34 18.74 -6.45
N THR A 273 20.84 19.97 -6.47
CA THR A 273 20.07 21.16 -6.12
C THR A 273 19.29 21.68 -7.33
N GLY A 274 18.09 22.22 -7.11
CA GLY A 274 17.27 22.83 -8.17
C GLY A 274 16.40 21.86 -8.97
N SER A 275 16.40 20.57 -8.63
CA SER A 275 15.54 19.57 -9.29
C SER A 275 14.05 19.78 -8.95
N ILE A 276 13.18 19.51 -9.92
CA ILE A 276 11.72 19.53 -9.73
C ILE A 276 11.32 18.27 -8.95
N LYS A 277 10.64 18.44 -7.82
CA LYS A 277 10.07 17.32 -7.07
C LYS A 277 8.87 16.76 -7.82
N ARG A 278 8.93 15.50 -8.20
CA ARG A 278 7.87 14.82 -8.95
C ARG A 278 7.72 13.35 -8.57
N ARG A 279 6.52 12.82 -8.75
CA ARG A 279 6.17 11.40 -8.62
C ARG A 279 5.62 10.89 -9.95
N PHE A 280 5.73 9.59 -10.20
CA PHE A 280 5.19 8.95 -11.42
C PHE A 280 5.69 9.57 -12.74
N GLY A 281 6.86 10.20 -12.71
CA GLY A 281 7.61 10.59 -13.89
C GLY A 281 8.36 9.39 -14.47
N ALA A 282 9.10 9.62 -15.55
CA ALA A 282 9.93 8.60 -16.14
C ALA A 282 11.35 9.13 -16.42
N LEU A 283 12.31 8.22 -16.39
CA LEU A 283 13.70 8.49 -16.69
C LEU A 283 14.07 7.92 -18.04
N ALA A 284 14.87 8.68 -18.81
CA ALA A 284 15.51 8.20 -20.00
C ALA A 284 16.98 8.63 -20.04
N THR A 285 17.81 7.83 -20.65
CA THR A 285 19.19 8.22 -20.97
C THR A 285 19.25 8.81 -22.35
N LEU A 286 19.90 9.96 -22.49
CA LEU A 286 20.20 10.62 -23.75
C LEU A 286 21.69 10.61 -23.98
N ARG A 287 22.07 10.52 -25.24
CA ARG A 287 23.46 10.74 -25.66
C ARG A 287 23.49 11.88 -26.66
N ASP A 288 24.30 12.90 -26.42
CA ASP A 288 24.41 14.01 -27.37
C ASP A 288 25.33 13.66 -28.53
N VAL A 289 25.43 14.60 -29.46
CA VAL A 289 26.25 14.47 -30.68
C VAL A 289 27.77 14.35 -30.35
N GLU A 290 28.19 14.81 -29.19
CA GLU A 290 29.57 14.73 -28.70
C GLU A 290 29.82 13.43 -27.92
N GLY A 291 28.81 12.58 -27.77
CA GLY A 291 28.92 11.30 -27.07
C GLY A 291 28.75 11.38 -25.56
N ARG A 292 28.40 12.54 -24.98
CA ARG A 292 28.16 12.71 -23.54
C ARG A 292 26.82 12.12 -23.16
N ASN A 293 26.77 11.51 -21.97
CA ASN A 293 25.56 10.86 -21.47
C ASN A 293 24.81 11.76 -20.49
N PHE A 294 23.49 11.84 -20.67
CA PHE A 294 22.58 12.60 -19.82
C PHE A 294 21.44 11.72 -19.35
N VAL A 295 20.89 12.04 -18.19
CA VAL A 295 19.62 11.49 -17.71
C VAL A 295 18.57 12.56 -17.81
N LEU A 296 17.50 12.24 -18.49
CA LEU A 296 16.29 13.05 -18.63
C LEU A 296 15.25 12.54 -17.66
N ASN A 297 14.80 13.38 -16.73
CA ASN A 297 13.68 13.10 -15.81
C ASN A 297 12.49 13.95 -16.26
N MET A 298 11.40 13.29 -16.64
CA MET A 298 10.31 14.01 -17.32
C MET A 298 8.95 13.80 -16.69
N MET A 299 8.13 14.83 -16.75
CA MET A 299 6.71 14.85 -16.40
C MET A 299 6.39 14.28 -15.01
N GLY A 300 5.24 13.65 -14.85
CA GLY A 300 4.77 13.13 -13.58
C GLY A 300 3.93 14.12 -12.78
N LEU A 301 3.73 13.84 -11.52
CA LEU A 301 2.94 14.65 -10.61
C LEU A 301 3.87 15.47 -9.70
N GLY A 302 3.78 16.78 -9.78
CA GLY A 302 4.40 17.71 -8.84
C GLY A 302 3.63 17.84 -7.54
N SER A 303 3.82 18.95 -6.83
CA SER A 303 3.15 19.16 -5.53
C SER A 303 1.63 19.28 -5.66
N ASN A 304 1.14 19.97 -6.71
CA ASN A 304 -0.29 20.27 -6.90
C ASN A 304 -0.79 20.04 -8.32
N THR A 305 0.13 19.93 -9.29
CA THR A 305 -0.21 19.80 -10.71
C THR A 305 0.69 18.78 -11.39
N ARG A 306 0.28 18.32 -12.56
CA ARG A 306 1.15 17.53 -13.42
C ARG A 306 2.24 18.42 -13.99
N GLU A 307 3.47 17.92 -13.94
CA GLU A 307 4.63 18.62 -14.46
C GLU A 307 4.72 18.41 -15.98
N ASP A 308 4.92 19.50 -16.69
CA ASP A 308 5.22 19.51 -18.13
C ASP A 308 6.71 19.74 -18.41
N ARG A 309 7.48 19.94 -17.34
CA ARG A 309 8.90 20.25 -17.38
C ARG A 309 9.76 19.01 -17.28
N TYR A 310 11.01 19.18 -17.68
CA TYR A 310 12.02 18.14 -17.69
C TYR A 310 13.24 18.62 -16.90
N ASP A 311 13.92 17.72 -16.22
CA ASP A 311 15.24 17.93 -15.66
C ASP A 311 16.25 17.09 -16.43
N ILE A 312 17.36 17.69 -16.84
CA ILE A 312 18.46 16.99 -17.50
C ILE A 312 19.67 17.03 -16.62
N TYR A 313 20.25 15.88 -16.37
CA TYR A 313 21.43 15.69 -15.53
C TYR A 313 22.56 15.13 -16.38
N SER A 314 23.74 15.77 -16.35
CA SER A 314 24.95 15.20 -16.93
C SER A 314 25.48 14.09 -16.04
N LEU A 315 25.78 12.93 -16.61
CA LEU A 315 26.43 11.83 -15.89
C LEU A 315 27.94 12.06 -15.74
N ASP A 316 28.51 13.01 -16.47
CA ASP A 316 29.95 13.32 -16.45
C ASP A 316 30.30 14.43 -15.43
N GLY A 317 29.42 14.70 -14.45
CA GLY A 317 29.69 15.60 -13.32
C GLY A 317 29.43 17.10 -13.58
N GLY A 318 28.70 17.45 -14.63
CA GLY A 318 28.26 18.82 -14.92
C GLY A 318 27.00 19.24 -14.14
N ALA A 319 26.76 20.56 -14.10
CA ALA A 319 25.53 21.11 -13.51
C ALA A 319 24.28 20.61 -14.25
N ALA A 320 23.16 20.49 -13.52
CA ALA A 320 21.87 20.23 -14.13
C ALA A 320 21.57 21.31 -15.17
N PHE A 321 21.20 20.90 -16.37
CA PHE A 321 20.86 21.77 -17.48
C PHE A 321 19.38 21.60 -17.80
N SER A 322 18.62 22.67 -17.76
CA SER A 322 17.20 22.67 -18.15
C SER A 322 17.07 23.38 -19.50
N PRO A 323 17.19 22.67 -20.63
CA PRO A 323 16.93 23.27 -21.92
C PRO A 323 15.47 23.69 -22.00
N ALA A 324 15.21 24.77 -22.72
CA ALA A 324 13.87 25.09 -23.15
C ALA A 324 13.41 23.98 -24.11
N LEU A 325 12.54 23.08 -23.62
CA LEU A 325 11.95 22.06 -24.48
C LEU A 325 10.98 22.71 -25.49
N PRO A 326 10.79 22.09 -26.65
CA PRO A 326 9.95 22.64 -27.67
C PRO A 326 8.53 22.86 -27.16
N LEU A 327 7.91 23.96 -27.56
CA LEU A 327 6.54 24.34 -27.22
C LEU A 327 5.48 23.31 -27.69
N THR A 328 5.86 22.36 -28.52
CA THR A 328 5.02 21.30 -29.06
C THR A 328 5.53 19.94 -28.57
N GLY A 329 4.72 19.23 -27.77
CA GLY A 329 5.09 17.93 -27.21
C GLY A 329 3.90 17.22 -26.55
N PRO A 330 4.14 16.10 -25.89
CA PRO A 330 3.10 15.39 -25.19
C PRO A 330 2.52 16.24 -24.06
N SER A 331 1.20 16.13 -23.85
CA SER A 331 0.53 16.79 -22.72
C SER A 331 1.07 16.29 -21.38
N PRO A 332 1.02 17.11 -20.31
CA PRO A 332 1.40 16.70 -18.95
C PRO A 332 0.66 15.45 -18.51
N ARG A 333 1.40 14.43 -18.08
CA ARG A 333 0.87 13.11 -17.77
C ARG A 333 1.68 12.39 -16.69
N MET A 334 1.12 11.31 -16.17
CA MET A 334 1.78 10.43 -15.21
C MET A 334 1.56 8.96 -15.58
N CYS A 335 2.35 8.06 -15.01
CA CYS A 335 2.23 6.60 -15.19
C CYS A 335 2.34 6.15 -16.67
N PHE A 336 3.10 6.86 -17.45
CA PHE A 336 3.48 6.54 -18.82
C PHE A 336 4.79 5.74 -18.85
N THR A 337 5.14 5.19 -20.00
CA THR A 337 6.45 4.54 -20.19
C THR A 337 7.34 5.35 -21.11
N VAL A 338 8.64 5.22 -20.90
CA VAL A 338 9.69 5.78 -21.74
C VAL A 338 10.66 4.68 -22.10
N THR A 339 10.92 4.52 -23.40
CA THR A 339 11.74 3.43 -23.95
C THR A 339 12.71 3.96 -24.99
N ASP A 340 13.98 3.70 -24.82
CA ASP A 340 15.01 4.02 -25.81
C ASP A 340 14.94 3.04 -26.99
N LEU A 341 14.66 3.56 -28.19
CA LEU A 341 14.60 2.80 -29.45
C LEU A 341 15.93 2.81 -30.23
N GLY A 342 17.02 3.25 -29.62
CA GLY A 342 18.33 3.40 -30.26
C GLY A 342 18.33 4.52 -31.28
N SER A 343 18.65 4.21 -32.53
CA SER A 343 18.72 5.21 -33.61
C SER A 343 17.40 5.94 -33.93
N TYR A 344 16.26 5.38 -33.55
CA TYR A 344 14.96 6.02 -33.70
C TYR A 344 14.70 7.14 -32.69
N GLY A 345 15.35 7.12 -31.53
CA GLY A 345 15.14 8.07 -30.44
C GLY A 345 14.44 7.47 -29.23
N ILE A 346 13.83 8.31 -28.40
CA ILE A 346 13.15 7.90 -27.19
C ILE A 346 11.65 7.93 -27.38
N LEU A 347 11.00 6.79 -27.20
CA LEU A 347 9.55 6.62 -27.26
C LEU A 347 8.92 6.90 -25.88
N LEU A 348 7.99 7.85 -25.84
CA LEU A 348 7.03 8.01 -24.76
C LEU A 348 5.71 7.37 -25.18
N ALA A 349 5.10 6.53 -24.35
CA ALA A 349 3.86 5.86 -24.68
C ALA A 349 2.83 5.93 -23.55
N GLY A 350 1.60 6.29 -23.88
CA GLY A 350 0.45 6.26 -22.97
C GLY A 350 0.55 7.18 -21.75
N GLY A 351 0.14 6.67 -20.60
CA GLY A 351 -0.02 7.43 -19.38
C GLY A 351 -1.46 7.90 -19.14
N ARG A 352 -1.66 8.76 -18.17
CA ARG A 352 -2.97 9.35 -17.90
C ARG A 352 -2.90 10.83 -17.58
N GLY A 353 -3.89 11.56 -18.05
CA GLY A 353 -4.12 12.96 -17.74
C GLY A 353 -4.96 13.18 -16.48
N SER A 354 -5.81 12.23 -16.11
CA SER A 354 -6.63 12.17 -14.88
C SER A 354 -6.95 10.70 -14.59
N PRO A 355 -7.52 10.33 -13.43
CA PRO A 355 -7.91 8.94 -13.17
C PRO A 355 -8.76 8.30 -14.28
N ALA A 356 -9.68 9.06 -14.87
CA ALA A 356 -10.55 8.60 -15.95
C ALA A 356 -10.02 8.87 -17.36
N SER A 357 -8.85 9.50 -17.51
CA SER A 357 -8.31 9.94 -18.83
C SER A 357 -7.03 9.18 -19.16
N ALA A 358 -7.14 7.90 -19.43
CA ALA A 358 -6.04 7.12 -20.01
C ALA A 358 -5.72 7.56 -21.43
N LEU A 359 -4.45 7.58 -21.80
CA LEU A 359 -3.93 8.09 -23.06
C LEU A 359 -3.40 6.94 -23.91
N SER A 360 -3.60 7.05 -25.22
CA SER A 360 -3.09 6.10 -26.22
C SER A 360 -2.06 6.72 -27.15
N ASP A 361 -1.81 8.03 -27.06
CA ASP A 361 -0.84 8.70 -27.91
C ASP A 361 0.59 8.27 -27.57
N CYS A 362 1.42 8.22 -28.60
CA CYS A 362 2.85 7.98 -28.51
C CYS A 362 3.61 9.15 -29.11
N TRP A 363 4.72 9.47 -28.49
CA TRP A 363 5.59 10.54 -28.92
C TRP A 363 7.03 10.06 -29.01
N LEU A 364 7.73 10.49 -30.01
CA LEU A 364 9.13 10.17 -30.22
C LEU A 364 9.96 11.43 -30.01
N LEU A 365 10.89 11.38 -29.08
CA LEU A 365 11.91 12.41 -28.91
C LEU A 365 13.12 12.05 -29.77
N ARG A 366 13.36 12.82 -30.82
CA ARG A 366 14.51 12.67 -31.71
C ARG A 366 15.67 13.56 -31.24
N ASN A 367 16.87 13.04 -31.42
CA ASN A 367 18.11 13.74 -31.05
C ASN A 367 18.83 14.34 -32.29
N ASP A 368 18.10 14.56 -33.37
CA ASP A 368 18.61 15.12 -34.61
C ASP A 368 18.48 16.64 -34.60
N HIS A 369 19.60 17.35 -34.59
CA HIS A 369 19.72 18.82 -34.74
C HIS A 369 18.87 19.74 -33.85
N GLY A 370 18.26 19.22 -32.81
CA GLY A 370 17.43 19.93 -31.87
C GLY A 370 16.41 18.97 -31.29
N GLN A 371 16.38 18.81 -29.96
CA GLN A 371 15.43 17.93 -29.28
C GLN A 371 14.00 18.32 -29.66
N SER A 372 13.35 17.55 -30.52
CA SER A 372 11.97 17.78 -30.92
C SER A 372 11.09 16.57 -30.67
N TRP A 373 9.89 16.82 -30.13
CA TRP A 373 8.86 15.82 -30.02
C TRP A 373 8.08 15.68 -31.32
N GLN A 374 7.94 14.46 -31.77
CA GLN A 374 7.12 14.09 -32.90
C GLN A 374 6.02 13.14 -32.47
N SER A 375 4.76 13.51 -32.70
CA SER A 375 3.64 12.56 -32.54
C SER A 375 3.80 11.43 -33.54
N THR A 376 3.63 10.21 -33.07
CA THR A 376 3.89 9.00 -33.85
C THR A 376 2.79 7.95 -33.67
N TRP A 377 3.13 6.68 -33.61
CA TRP A 377 2.17 5.57 -33.43
C TRP A 377 1.21 5.83 -32.28
N ARG A 378 0.04 5.21 -32.33
CA ARG A 378 -0.88 5.19 -31.18
C ARG A 378 -0.94 3.77 -30.63
N LEU A 379 -0.89 3.63 -29.31
CA LEU A 379 -1.18 2.37 -28.64
C LEU A 379 -2.55 1.86 -29.10
N PRO A 380 -2.71 0.55 -29.35
CA PRO A 380 -4.00 -0.04 -29.71
C PRO A 380 -5.09 0.18 -28.66
N LEU A 381 -4.70 0.36 -27.41
CA LEU A 381 -5.55 0.71 -26.28
C LEU A 381 -4.93 1.86 -25.49
N PRO A 382 -5.72 2.73 -24.86
CA PRO A 382 -5.20 3.68 -23.87
C PRO A 382 -4.66 2.92 -22.67
N LEU A 383 -3.40 3.15 -22.30
CA LEU A 383 -2.73 2.41 -21.23
C LEU A 383 -1.97 3.34 -20.28
N TYR A 384 -2.06 3.07 -18.99
CA TYR A 384 -1.20 3.65 -17.97
C TYR A 384 -0.78 2.57 -16.96
N ARG A 385 0.34 2.77 -16.24
CA ARG A 385 0.97 1.76 -15.38
C ARG A 385 1.27 0.44 -16.11
N HIS A 386 1.42 0.50 -17.42
CA HIS A 386 1.90 -0.62 -18.22
C HIS A 386 3.43 -0.69 -18.16
N SER A 387 3.98 -1.84 -18.48
CA SER A 387 5.42 -2.03 -18.66
C SER A 387 5.76 -1.97 -20.15
N ALA A 388 6.89 -1.34 -20.49
CA ALA A 388 7.43 -1.32 -21.83
C ALA A 388 8.92 -1.65 -21.80
N LEU A 389 9.36 -2.53 -22.70
CA LEU A 389 10.72 -3.01 -22.75
C LEU A 389 11.20 -3.08 -24.20
N ARG A 390 12.32 -2.45 -24.52
CA ARG A 390 13.02 -2.71 -25.77
C ARG A 390 13.64 -4.10 -25.74
N LEU A 391 13.38 -4.88 -26.77
CA LEU A 391 13.96 -6.22 -26.90
C LEU A 391 15.46 -6.13 -27.24
N ALA A 392 16.26 -6.92 -26.53
CA ALA A 392 17.70 -6.88 -26.68
C ALA A 392 18.14 -7.08 -28.14
N GLY A 393 19.07 -6.25 -28.63
CA GLY A 393 19.58 -6.30 -30.00
C GLY A 393 18.63 -5.84 -31.10
N THR A 394 17.45 -5.30 -30.75
CA THR A 394 16.45 -4.85 -31.73
C THR A 394 15.94 -3.43 -31.44
N SER A 395 15.11 -2.89 -32.33
CA SER A 395 14.33 -1.66 -32.08
C SER A 395 12.88 -1.96 -31.65
N LEU A 396 12.54 -3.23 -31.44
CA LEU A 396 11.18 -3.64 -31.08
C LEU A 396 10.91 -3.37 -29.60
N VAL A 397 9.66 -2.98 -29.29
CA VAL A 397 9.24 -2.75 -27.90
C VAL A 397 8.08 -3.65 -27.55
N LEU A 398 8.27 -4.47 -26.53
CA LEU A 398 7.21 -5.28 -25.91
C LEU A 398 6.50 -4.43 -24.85
N VAL A 399 5.17 -4.40 -24.90
CA VAL A 399 4.30 -3.74 -23.93
C VAL A 399 3.42 -4.79 -23.25
N ALA A 400 3.36 -4.74 -21.91
CA ALA A 400 2.64 -5.70 -21.10
C ALA A 400 1.77 -5.01 -20.05
N GLY A 401 0.56 -5.53 -19.83
CA GLY A 401 -0.34 -5.13 -18.77
C GLY A 401 -0.77 -3.67 -18.79
N GLY A 402 -0.99 -3.12 -17.61
CA GLY A 402 -1.45 -1.74 -17.43
C GLY A 402 -2.96 -1.60 -17.34
N LYS A 403 -3.40 -0.41 -16.93
CA LYS A 403 -4.83 -0.08 -16.78
C LYS A 403 -5.34 0.65 -18.00
N ILE A 404 -6.55 0.32 -18.42
CA ILE A 404 -7.30 0.99 -19.47
C ILE A 404 -8.20 2.08 -18.86
N SER A 405 -8.71 1.80 -17.69
CA SER A 405 -9.52 2.70 -16.86
C SER A 405 -9.27 2.37 -15.38
N PRO A 406 -9.79 3.14 -14.42
CA PRO A 406 -9.63 2.85 -12.99
C PRO A 406 -10.03 1.41 -12.60
N SER A 407 -11.05 0.84 -13.22
CA SER A 407 -11.57 -0.50 -12.91
C SER A 407 -11.15 -1.60 -13.90
N ARG A 408 -10.44 -1.26 -15.00
CA ARG A 408 -10.11 -2.24 -16.05
C ARG A 408 -8.63 -2.34 -16.30
N ILE A 409 -8.11 -3.56 -16.23
CA ILE A 409 -6.72 -3.92 -16.55
C ILE A 409 -6.68 -4.54 -17.96
N SER A 410 -5.62 -4.25 -18.71
CA SER A 410 -5.39 -4.85 -20.02
C SER A 410 -4.96 -6.31 -19.88
N GLU A 411 -5.58 -7.18 -20.65
CA GLU A 411 -5.19 -8.59 -20.82
C GLU A 411 -4.30 -8.82 -22.03
N TYR A 412 -4.02 -7.73 -22.80
CA TYR A 412 -3.30 -7.81 -24.06
C TYR A 412 -1.83 -7.45 -23.89
N PHE A 413 -1.04 -8.02 -24.79
CA PHE A 413 0.37 -7.73 -24.98
C PHE A 413 0.57 -7.20 -26.39
N PHE A 414 1.41 -6.18 -26.56
CA PHE A 414 1.66 -5.56 -27.83
C PHE A 414 3.16 -5.46 -28.12
N VAL A 415 3.52 -5.56 -29.39
CA VAL A 415 4.88 -5.26 -29.86
C VAL A 415 4.82 -4.08 -30.81
N LEU A 416 5.62 -3.05 -30.57
CA LEU A 416 5.89 -2.00 -31.53
C LEU A 416 7.04 -2.43 -32.42
N ASN A 417 6.80 -2.44 -33.73
CA ASN A 417 7.84 -2.41 -34.74
C ASN A 417 7.89 -0.99 -35.33
N PRO A 418 8.99 -0.25 -35.21
CA PRO A 418 9.07 1.13 -35.72
C PRO A 418 8.76 1.31 -37.21
N GLU A 419 8.90 0.24 -38.01
CA GLU A 419 8.61 0.27 -39.46
C GLU A 419 7.17 -0.13 -39.79
N LYS A 420 6.59 -1.05 -38.94
CA LYS A 420 5.28 -1.67 -39.25
C LYS A 420 4.17 -1.22 -38.30
N GLY A 421 4.50 -0.52 -37.19
CA GLY A 421 3.56 -0.09 -36.17
C GLY A 421 3.31 -1.15 -35.10
N TRP A 422 2.19 -1.01 -34.39
CA TRP A 422 1.81 -1.90 -33.29
C TRP A 422 1.20 -3.21 -33.77
N LEU A 423 1.65 -4.30 -33.17
CA LEU A 423 1.14 -5.65 -33.37
C LEU A 423 0.64 -6.22 -32.05
N GLN A 424 -0.54 -6.81 -32.04
CA GLN A 424 -1.03 -7.54 -30.86
C GLN A 424 -0.43 -8.95 -30.84
N CYS A 425 0.10 -9.35 -29.69
CA CYS A 425 0.64 -10.70 -29.51
C CYS A 425 -0.47 -11.74 -29.34
N ARG A 426 -0.31 -12.89 -29.98
CA ARG A 426 -1.05 -14.10 -29.63
C ARG A 426 -0.33 -14.76 -28.45
N ILE A 427 -1.07 -15.08 -27.40
CA ILE A 427 -0.52 -15.62 -26.17
C ILE A 427 -0.62 -17.16 -26.21
N ALA A 428 0.46 -17.81 -25.77
CA ALA A 428 0.54 -19.25 -25.62
C ALA A 428 1.18 -19.62 -24.26
N GLY A 429 1.02 -20.85 -23.83
CA GLY A 429 1.58 -21.35 -22.57
C GLY A 429 0.75 -21.02 -21.35
N ASP A 430 1.41 -20.75 -20.22
CA ASP A 430 0.75 -20.41 -18.94
C ASP A 430 0.42 -18.90 -18.93
N ILE A 431 -0.79 -18.55 -19.32
CA ILE A 431 -1.23 -17.17 -19.55
C ILE A 431 -1.18 -16.39 -18.24
N PRO A 432 -0.41 -15.27 -18.18
CA PRO A 432 -0.40 -14.40 -17.02
C PRO A 432 -1.78 -13.78 -16.78
N LYS A 433 -2.16 -13.65 -15.51
CA LYS A 433 -3.34 -12.87 -15.17
C LYS A 433 -3.10 -11.39 -15.50
N PRO A 434 -4.15 -10.68 -15.94
CA PRO A 434 -4.05 -9.24 -16.16
C PRO A 434 -3.54 -8.51 -14.91
N SER A 435 -2.51 -7.68 -15.11
CA SER A 435 -1.87 -6.94 -14.00
C SER A 435 -1.35 -5.58 -14.45
N PHE A 436 -1.13 -4.67 -13.52
CA PHE A 436 -0.51 -3.39 -13.75
C PHE A 436 0.66 -3.16 -12.79
N GLY A 437 1.62 -2.31 -13.18
CA GLY A 437 2.83 -2.08 -12.40
C GLY A 437 3.77 -3.29 -12.32
N SER A 438 3.66 -4.23 -13.27
CA SER A 438 4.56 -5.37 -13.39
C SER A 438 5.94 -4.93 -13.90
N ILE A 439 6.95 -5.74 -13.64
CA ILE A 439 8.29 -5.58 -14.18
C ILE A 439 8.48 -6.51 -15.36
N LEU A 440 8.94 -5.94 -16.46
CA LEU A 440 9.31 -6.66 -17.68
C LEU A 440 10.80 -6.44 -17.93
N CYS A 441 11.57 -7.53 -18.09
CA CYS A 441 13.01 -7.43 -18.36
C CYS A 441 13.46 -8.47 -19.39
N ASN A 442 14.55 -8.17 -20.11
CA ASN A 442 15.22 -9.13 -20.97
C ASN A 442 16.01 -10.14 -20.15
N SER A 443 16.11 -11.38 -20.63
CA SER A 443 17.06 -12.34 -20.11
C SER A 443 18.48 -11.96 -20.57
N PRO A 444 19.48 -12.00 -19.69
CA PRO A 444 20.87 -11.80 -20.08
C PRO A 444 21.41 -12.95 -20.94
N VAL A 445 20.78 -14.11 -20.83
CA VAL A 445 21.09 -15.30 -21.63
C VAL A 445 20.00 -15.41 -22.70
N GLY A 446 20.36 -15.18 -23.96
CA GLY A 446 19.46 -15.37 -25.08
C GLY A 446 18.93 -16.83 -25.16
N SER A 447 17.80 -17.05 -25.84
CA SER A 447 17.38 -18.41 -26.12
C SER A 447 18.36 -19.09 -27.08
N SER A 448 18.43 -20.43 -27.02
CA SER A 448 19.21 -21.24 -27.97
C SER A 448 18.83 -20.97 -29.43
N ASP A 449 17.61 -20.52 -29.66
CA ASP A 449 17.02 -20.25 -30.98
C ASP A 449 17.17 -18.80 -31.44
N GLY A 450 17.92 -17.97 -30.69
CA GLY A 450 18.11 -16.53 -30.98
C GLY A 450 16.85 -15.68 -30.77
N LYS A 451 15.76 -16.22 -30.20
CA LYS A 451 14.53 -15.47 -29.93
C LYS A 451 14.68 -14.58 -28.70
N PRO A 452 14.09 -13.37 -28.69
CA PRO A 452 14.02 -12.55 -27.49
C PRO A 452 13.32 -13.28 -26.35
N THR A 453 13.94 -13.29 -25.18
CA THR A 453 13.40 -13.92 -23.97
C THR A 453 13.58 -13.01 -22.77
N GLY A 454 12.79 -13.25 -21.74
CA GLY A 454 12.91 -12.47 -20.50
C GLY A 454 11.97 -12.93 -19.40
N LEU A 455 11.76 -12.04 -18.41
CA LEU A 455 10.90 -12.28 -17.27
C LEU A 455 9.80 -11.23 -17.19
N LEU A 456 8.63 -11.68 -16.77
CA LEU A 456 7.51 -10.84 -16.32
C LEU A 456 7.20 -11.24 -14.87
N CYS A 457 7.23 -10.26 -13.94
CA CYS A 457 6.97 -10.51 -12.53
C CYS A 457 6.36 -9.31 -11.82
N GLY A 458 5.74 -9.57 -10.67
CA GLY A 458 5.13 -8.55 -9.83
C GLY A 458 3.89 -7.90 -10.46
N GLY A 459 3.53 -6.75 -9.93
CA GLY A 459 2.32 -6.03 -10.29
C GLY A 459 1.13 -6.42 -9.44
N ILE A 460 0.01 -5.72 -9.65
CA ILE A 460 -1.26 -5.93 -8.97
C ILE A 460 -2.25 -6.51 -9.99
N GLU A 461 -2.83 -7.65 -9.64
CA GLU A 461 -3.83 -8.34 -10.47
C GLU A 461 -5.21 -7.70 -10.35
N THR A 462 -6.17 -8.12 -11.18
CA THR A 462 -7.59 -7.72 -11.11
C THR A 462 -8.22 -7.99 -9.75
N SER A 463 -7.70 -8.95 -9.01
CA SER A 463 -8.13 -9.23 -7.62
C SER A 463 -7.69 -8.16 -6.61
N GLY A 464 -6.87 -7.19 -6.99
CA GLY A 464 -6.20 -6.25 -6.08
C GLY A 464 -5.06 -6.88 -5.29
N LEU A 465 -4.71 -8.15 -5.57
CA LEU A 465 -3.61 -8.86 -4.92
C LEU A 465 -2.32 -8.72 -5.74
N LEU A 466 -1.19 -8.80 -5.05
CA LEU A 466 0.10 -8.88 -5.70
C LEU A 466 0.21 -10.18 -6.51
N ALA A 467 0.70 -10.07 -7.73
CA ALA A 467 0.99 -11.23 -8.57
C ALA A 467 2.09 -12.09 -7.92
N GLN A 468 1.73 -13.32 -7.57
CA GLN A 468 2.65 -14.26 -6.91
C GLN A 468 3.51 -15.03 -7.93
N LYS A 469 2.97 -15.24 -9.12
CA LYS A 469 3.67 -15.98 -10.17
C LYS A 469 4.69 -15.11 -10.89
N LYS A 470 5.81 -15.73 -11.24
CA LYS A 470 6.83 -15.19 -12.13
C LYS A 470 6.79 -15.98 -13.43
N TYR A 471 6.86 -15.29 -14.55
CA TYR A 471 6.78 -15.90 -15.86
C TYR A 471 8.05 -15.63 -16.66
N GLN A 472 8.64 -16.67 -17.22
CA GLN A 472 9.58 -16.53 -18.31
C GLN A 472 8.79 -16.38 -19.61
N TRP A 473 9.14 -15.42 -20.43
CA TRP A 473 8.52 -15.23 -21.74
C TRP A 473 9.52 -15.44 -22.87
N THR A 474 9.02 -15.88 -24.00
CA THR A 474 9.75 -15.96 -25.28
C THR A 474 8.88 -15.38 -26.38
N LEU A 475 9.47 -14.53 -27.20
CA LEU A 475 8.77 -13.88 -28.30
C LEU A 475 9.23 -14.47 -29.64
N ASP A 476 8.27 -14.95 -30.43
CA ASP A 476 8.47 -15.43 -31.79
C ASP A 476 7.83 -14.43 -32.75
N ILE A 477 8.64 -13.87 -33.64
CA ILE A 477 8.22 -12.90 -34.64
C ILE A 477 8.33 -13.59 -36.00
N ALA A 478 7.20 -14.06 -36.54
CA ALA A 478 7.18 -14.70 -37.84
C ALA A 478 7.63 -13.71 -38.94
N SER A 479 8.56 -14.17 -39.78
CA SER A 479 9.27 -13.32 -40.77
C SER A 479 8.40 -12.76 -41.90
N GLU A 480 7.23 -13.34 -42.20
CA GLU A 480 6.43 -12.95 -43.39
C GLU A 480 4.95 -12.64 -43.13
N HIS A 481 4.33 -13.06 -42.04
CA HIS A 481 2.93 -12.77 -41.74
C HIS A 481 2.71 -12.47 -40.25
N VAL A 482 2.37 -11.24 -40.02
CA VAL A 482 1.55 -10.61 -38.93
C VAL A 482 1.08 -11.47 -37.72
N SER A 483 1.81 -12.48 -37.33
CA SER A 483 1.51 -13.21 -36.10
C SER A 483 2.73 -13.22 -35.16
N THR A 484 2.64 -12.41 -34.12
CA THR A 484 3.62 -12.40 -33.04
C THR A 484 3.11 -13.31 -31.93
N PHE A 485 3.85 -14.37 -31.62
CA PHE A 485 3.50 -15.29 -30.54
C PHE A 485 4.35 -14.98 -29.34
N LEU A 486 3.70 -14.75 -28.20
CA LEU A 486 4.32 -14.59 -26.91
C LEU A 486 3.98 -15.80 -26.04
N THR A 487 4.97 -16.61 -25.72
CA THR A 487 4.80 -17.83 -24.94
C THR A 487 5.28 -17.58 -23.52
N PHE A 488 4.48 -17.97 -22.54
CA PHE A 488 4.81 -17.86 -21.12
C PHE A 488 5.03 -19.25 -20.52
N TYR A 489 6.04 -19.33 -19.66
CA TYR A 489 6.36 -20.52 -18.88
C TYR A 489 6.37 -20.15 -17.40
N PRO A 490 5.83 -21.01 -16.51
CA PRO A 490 5.98 -20.81 -15.08
C PRO A 490 7.47 -20.88 -14.72
N ASN A 491 7.96 -19.88 -14.03
CA ASN A 491 9.37 -19.89 -13.61
C ASN A 491 9.53 -20.86 -12.44
N GLN A 492 10.35 -21.88 -12.62
CA GLN A 492 10.68 -22.90 -11.62
C GLN A 492 11.83 -22.47 -10.68
N LEU A 493 12.27 -21.21 -10.76
CA LEU A 493 13.26 -20.70 -9.81
C LEU A 493 12.61 -20.54 -8.43
N SER A 494 12.82 -21.57 -7.60
CA SER A 494 12.51 -21.58 -6.16
C SER A 494 13.45 -20.67 -5.38
#